data_8ebb8b68060c5e2b8f4c23dce3e1d8f3
#
_entry.id   8ebb8b68060c5e2b8f4c23dce3e1d8f3
#
_cell.length_a   1.000
_cell.length_b   1.000
_cell.length_c   1.000
_cell.angle_alpha   90.00
_cell.angle_beta   90.00
_cell.angle_gamma   90.00
#
_symmetry.space_group_name_H-M   'P 1'
#
loop_
_entity.id
_entity.type
_entity.pdbx_description
1 polymer ?
#
loop_
_entity_poly.entity_id
_entity_poly.type
_entity_poly.pdbx_seq_one_letter_code
_entity_poly.pdbx_strand_id
1 'polypeptide(L)'
;MALVLAVGTATPSARADAAPRKETSYYSTRSVLAEFFPGSEHVGFRTFAIDQSIRARLAQRLGYAPARDKYTIFIATTHGKVDGYAVVDDEQGLHQPITFATRLSPRGMVERVEIMVYREPRGDEVRDVRFRKQFQGKTSQDPLRLNRDIDAVSGATVSSASLAVGVRRATILVEELALGLSTLASAPAAAPAGERDAMAARPRAARPASVNR
;
A
#
# COMPACT_ATOMS: atom_id res chain seq x y z
N MET A 1 -67.52 30.49 22.58
CA MET A 1 -66.89 29.27 22.06
C MET A 1 -65.39 29.52 22.03
N ALA A 2 -64.64 28.94 22.96
CA ALA A 2 -63.20 29.08 23.05
C ALA A 2 -62.57 27.77 22.51
N LEU A 3 -61.74 27.92 21.47
CA LEU A 3 -60.99 26.82 20.85
C LEU A 3 -59.69 26.62 21.61
N VAL A 4 -59.51 25.48 22.30
CA VAL A 4 -58.28 25.10 22.98
C VAL A 4 -57.42 24.34 22.01
N LEU A 5 -56.29 24.94 21.57
CA LEU A 5 -55.24 24.25 20.80
C LEU A 5 -54.37 23.43 21.74
N ALA A 6 -54.42 22.11 21.62
CA ALA A 6 -53.50 21.22 22.31
C ALA A 6 -52.15 21.20 21.60
N VAL A 7 -51.11 21.73 22.25
CA VAL A 7 -49.73 21.64 21.81
C VAL A 7 -49.17 20.27 22.23
N GLY A 8 -48.99 19.35 21.27
CA GLY A 8 -48.36 18.09 21.50
C GLY A 8 -46.84 18.27 21.67
N THR A 9 -46.35 18.02 22.89
CA THR A 9 -44.90 17.96 23.18
C THR A 9 -44.33 16.63 22.64
N ALA A 10 -43.61 16.71 21.53
CA ALA A 10 -42.80 15.59 21.07
C ALA A 10 -41.63 15.36 22.03
N THR A 11 -41.65 14.25 22.76
CA THR A 11 -40.53 13.78 23.55
C THR A 11 -39.38 13.39 22.62
N PRO A 12 -38.14 13.88 22.83
CA PRO A 12 -37.01 13.42 22.06
C PRO A 12 -36.75 11.94 22.38
N SER A 13 -36.83 11.09 21.34
CA SER A 13 -36.44 9.69 21.43
C SER A 13 -34.98 9.62 21.89
N ALA A 14 -34.78 9.06 23.09
CA ALA A 14 -33.45 8.79 23.62
C ALA A 14 -32.72 7.88 22.59
N ARG A 15 -31.65 8.42 22.02
CA ARG A 15 -30.69 7.61 21.29
C ARG A 15 -30.22 6.51 22.24
N ALA A 16 -30.53 5.26 21.92
CA ALA A 16 -29.99 4.12 22.63
C ALA A 16 -28.47 4.26 22.66
N ASP A 17 -27.93 4.42 23.85
CA ASP A 17 -26.48 4.43 24.10
C ASP A 17 -25.96 3.07 23.64
N ALA A 18 -25.28 3.04 22.49
CA ALA A 18 -24.68 1.82 22.01
C ALA A 18 -23.63 1.41 23.03
N ALA A 19 -23.78 0.23 23.62
CA ALA A 19 -22.81 -0.34 24.54
C ALA A 19 -21.39 -0.18 23.99
N PRO A 20 -20.38 0.09 24.81
CA PRO A 20 -19.02 0.30 24.36
C PRO A 20 -18.57 -0.92 23.55
N ARG A 21 -18.30 -0.69 22.26
CA ARG A 21 -17.88 -1.76 21.35
C ARG A 21 -16.50 -2.22 21.80
N LYS A 22 -16.33 -3.52 21.97
CA LYS A 22 -15.07 -4.11 22.40
C LYS A 22 -14.01 -3.86 21.32
N GLU A 23 -13.15 -2.87 21.54
CA GLU A 23 -11.94 -2.65 20.75
C GLU A 23 -10.78 -3.31 21.46
N THR A 24 -10.03 -4.16 20.77
CA THR A 24 -8.80 -4.75 21.28
C THR A 24 -7.62 -4.23 20.48
N SER A 25 -6.78 -3.43 21.12
CA SER A 25 -5.53 -2.93 20.55
C SER A 25 -4.38 -3.81 20.97
N TYR A 26 -3.67 -4.38 20.01
CA TYR A 26 -2.50 -5.26 20.20
C TYR A 26 -1.19 -4.53 19.94
N TYR A 27 -1.19 -3.61 18.98
CA TYR A 27 -0.03 -2.83 18.56
C TYR A 27 -0.38 -1.38 18.28
N SER A 28 0.50 -0.48 18.69
CA SER A 28 0.61 0.84 18.09
C SER A 28 1.47 0.77 16.83
N THR A 29 1.43 1.80 15.97
CA THR A 29 2.32 1.88 14.80
C THR A 29 3.80 1.79 15.22
N ARG A 30 4.17 2.47 16.30
CA ARG A 30 5.55 2.42 16.81
C ARG A 30 5.96 1.01 17.23
N SER A 31 5.11 0.31 17.99
CA SER A 31 5.45 -1.02 18.52
C SER A 31 5.52 -2.07 17.41
N VAL A 32 4.62 -2.04 16.44
CA VAL A 32 4.66 -2.99 15.31
C VAL A 32 5.87 -2.76 14.42
N LEU A 33 6.25 -1.50 14.17
CA LEU A 33 7.46 -1.20 13.38
C LEU A 33 8.74 -1.62 14.11
N ALA A 34 8.82 -1.42 15.42
CA ALA A 34 9.95 -1.90 16.22
C ALA A 34 10.06 -3.42 16.18
N GLU A 35 8.93 -4.14 16.19
CA GLU A 35 8.90 -5.59 16.07
C GLU A 35 9.19 -6.11 14.66
N PHE A 36 8.83 -5.33 13.64
CA PHE A 36 9.12 -5.66 12.25
C PHE A 36 10.61 -5.45 11.89
N PHE A 37 11.24 -4.43 12.45
CA PHE A 37 12.60 -4.01 12.07
C PHE A 37 13.53 -3.84 13.28
N PRO A 38 13.73 -4.92 14.10
CA PRO A 38 14.49 -4.81 15.35
C PRO A 38 15.97 -4.52 15.14
N GLY A 39 16.52 -4.76 13.94
CA GLY A 39 17.93 -4.56 13.60
C GLY A 39 18.20 -3.38 12.67
N SER A 40 17.18 -2.64 12.25
CA SER A 40 17.36 -1.51 11.34
C SER A 40 17.80 -0.27 12.08
N GLU A 41 18.76 0.46 11.51
CA GLU A 41 19.28 1.72 12.09
C GLU A 41 18.23 2.82 12.07
N HIS A 42 17.41 2.86 11.02
CA HIS A 42 16.39 3.89 10.84
C HIS A 42 15.12 3.32 10.25
N VAL A 43 13.97 3.74 10.79
CA VAL A 43 12.65 3.48 10.21
C VAL A 43 11.96 4.81 10.00
N GLY A 44 11.92 5.24 8.74
CA GLY A 44 11.22 6.45 8.30
C GLY A 44 9.92 6.11 7.58
N PHE A 45 9.30 7.14 7.01
CA PHE A 45 8.13 6.94 6.15
C PHE A 45 8.14 7.90 4.96
N ARG A 46 7.47 7.50 3.90
CA ARG A 46 7.19 8.35 2.75
C ARG A 46 5.69 8.31 2.43
N THR A 47 5.11 9.48 2.20
CA THR A 47 3.72 9.60 1.76
C THR A 47 3.70 9.88 0.27
N PHE A 48 2.97 9.07 -0.47
CA PHE A 48 2.82 9.12 -1.92
C PHE A 48 1.45 9.69 -2.26
N ALA A 49 1.43 10.81 -2.98
CA ALA A 49 0.20 11.32 -3.57
C ALA A 49 -0.21 10.44 -4.76
N ILE A 50 -1.50 10.18 -4.89
CA ILE A 50 -2.07 9.33 -5.95
C ILE A 50 -2.66 10.23 -7.03
N ASP A 51 -1.86 10.57 -8.02
CA ASP A 51 -2.31 11.28 -9.20
C ASP A 51 -3.20 10.38 -10.10
N GLN A 52 -3.74 10.94 -11.18
CA GLN A 52 -4.64 10.21 -12.07
C GLN A 52 -3.97 9.02 -12.74
N SER A 53 -2.69 9.11 -13.08
CA SER A 53 -1.94 8.04 -13.75
C SER A 53 -1.66 6.87 -12.79
N ILE A 54 -1.22 7.18 -11.57
CA ILE A 54 -1.01 6.19 -10.51
C ILE A 54 -2.34 5.53 -10.14
N ARG A 55 -3.42 6.33 -10.01
CA ARG A 55 -4.76 5.83 -9.72
C ARG A 55 -5.24 4.82 -10.76
N ALA A 56 -5.04 5.11 -12.03
CA ALA A 56 -5.42 4.20 -13.12
C ALA A 56 -4.65 2.86 -13.05
N ARG A 57 -3.32 2.90 -12.83
CA ARG A 57 -2.51 1.68 -12.68
C ARG A 57 -2.91 0.88 -11.44
N LEU A 58 -3.10 1.54 -10.31
CA LEU A 58 -3.56 0.88 -9.09
C LEU A 58 -4.94 0.26 -9.29
N ALA A 59 -5.88 0.96 -9.92
CA ALA A 59 -7.22 0.45 -10.19
C ALA A 59 -7.19 -0.81 -11.06
N GLN A 60 -6.36 -0.82 -12.11
CA GLN A 60 -6.18 -1.99 -12.97
C GLN A 60 -5.65 -3.20 -12.18
N ARG A 61 -4.66 -3.00 -11.32
CA ARG A 61 -4.03 -4.08 -10.54
C ARG A 61 -4.89 -4.56 -9.37
N LEU A 62 -5.53 -3.63 -8.67
CA LEU A 62 -6.41 -3.95 -7.54
C LEU A 62 -7.74 -4.56 -7.99
N GLY A 63 -8.26 -4.15 -9.15
CA GLY A 63 -9.59 -4.49 -9.64
C GLY A 63 -10.69 -3.54 -9.11
N TYR A 64 -10.29 -2.47 -8.40
CA TYR A 64 -11.17 -1.39 -7.93
C TYR A 64 -10.39 -0.08 -7.80
N ALA A 65 -11.08 1.06 -7.83
CA ALA A 65 -10.43 2.37 -7.68
C ALA A 65 -9.93 2.58 -6.23
N PRO A 66 -8.68 3.04 -6.02
CA PRO A 66 -8.19 3.40 -4.70
C PRO A 66 -9.07 4.47 -4.06
N ALA A 67 -9.47 4.25 -2.81
CA ALA A 67 -10.34 5.18 -2.09
C ALA A 67 -9.61 6.42 -1.53
N ARG A 68 -8.28 6.35 -1.39
CA ARG A 68 -7.46 7.40 -0.79
C ARG A 68 -6.67 8.16 -1.86
N ASP A 69 -6.42 9.44 -1.60
CA ASP A 69 -5.59 10.31 -2.46
C ASP A 69 -4.10 10.25 -2.11
N LYS A 70 -3.76 9.54 -1.03
CA LYS A 70 -2.37 9.34 -0.60
C LYS A 70 -2.23 8.07 0.22
N TYR A 71 -1.06 7.43 0.12
CA TYR A 71 -0.68 6.28 0.92
C TYR A 71 0.68 6.51 1.57
N THR A 72 0.83 6.03 2.79
CA THR A 72 2.09 6.10 3.55
C THR A 72 2.73 4.72 3.59
N ILE A 73 4.00 4.66 3.20
CA ILE A 73 4.82 3.45 3.28
C ILE A 73 5.98 3.74 4.24
N PHE A 74 6.14 2.89 5.23
CA PHE A 74 7.30 2.91 6.13
C PHE A 74 8.47 2.20 5.45
N ILE A 75 9.67 2.73 5.63
CA ILE A 75 10.90 2.26 4.99
C ILE A 75 11.95 2.11 6.08
N ALA A 76 12.41 0.89 6.27
CA ALA A 76 13.51 0.58 7.17
C ALA A 76 14.83 0.54 6.40
N THR A 77 15.89 1.11 6.98
CA THR A 77 17.21 1.18 6.34
C THR A 77 18.34 0.95 7.35
N THR A 78 19.42 0.34 6.86
CA THR A 78 20.69 0.15 7.56
C THR A 78 21.83 0.50 6.60
N HIS A 79 22.74 1.38 7.01
CA HIS A 79 23.85 1.87 6.16
C HIS A 79 23.37 2.39 4.79
N GLY A 80 22.22 3.05 4.76
CA GLY A 80 21.60 3.58 3.54
C GLY A 80 20.96 2.54 2.60
N LYS A 81 21.00 1.26 2.95
CA LYS A 81 20.32 0.19 2.20
C LYS A 81 18.95 -0.09 2.81
N VAL A 82 17.98 -0.38 1.95
CA VAL A 82 16.62 -0.73 2.40
C VAL A 82 16.62 -2.14 2.97
N ASP A 83 16.17 -2.28 4.21
CA ASP A 83 15.96 -3.57 4.90
C ASP A 83 14.56 -4.13 4.63
N GLY A 84 13.61 -3.25 4.32
CA GLY A 84 12.24 -3.63 4.02
C GLY A 84 11.28 -2.47 4.09
N TYR A 85 10.01 -2.79 3.83
CA TYR A 85 8.90 -1.87 3.84
C TYR A 85 7.83 -2.33 4.82
N ALA A 86 7.02 -1.39 5.33
CA ALA A 86 5.80 -1.74 6.02
C ALA A 86 4.65 -0.82 5.60
N VAL A 87 3.46 -1.41 5.50
CA VAL A 87 2.21 -0.70 5.26
C VAL A 87 1.29 -0.97 6.45
N VAL A 88 0.80 0.11 7.06
CA VAL A 88 -0.27 0.05 8.06
C VAL A 88 -1.54 0.51 7.37
N ASP A 89 -2.56 -0.32 7.42
CA ASP A 89 -3.81 -0.07 6.70
C ASP A 89 -5.02 -0.61 7.46
N ASP A 90 -6.20 -0.19 7.04
CA ASP A 90 -7.48 -0.67 7.53
C ASP A 90 -8.25 -1.35 6.41
N GLU A 91 -8.92 -2.45 6.71
CA GLU A 91 -9.87 -3.07 5.81
C GLU A 91 -11.20 -3.32 6.54
N GLN A 92 -12.29 -3.12 5.82
CA GLN A 92 -13.62 -3.31 6.40
C GLN A 92 -13.84 -4.79 6.75
N GLY A 93 -14.09 -5.06 8.04
CA GLY A 93 -14.59 -6.35 8.51
C GLY A 93 -16.11 -6.46 8.29
N LEU A 94 -16.77 -7.33 9.06
CA LEU A 94 -18.23 -7.48 8.97
C LEU A 94 -18.97 -6.20 9.40
N HIS A 95 -18.54 -5.58 10.52
CA HIS A 95 -19.17 -4.39 11.10
C HIS A 95 -18.19 -3.23 11.29
N GLN A 96 -16.92 -3.53 11.55
CA GLN A 96 -15.90 -2.56 11.91
C GLN A 96 -14.61 -2.80 11.13
N PRO A 97 -13.77 -1.75 10.95
CA PRO A 97 -12.48 -1.91 10.31
C PRO A 97 -11.51 -2.72 11.18
N ILE A 98 -10.73 -3.55 10.51
CA ILE A 98 -9.59 -4.28 11.07
C ILE A 98 -8.33 -3.51 10.68
N THR A 99 -7.58 -3.02 11.67
CA THR A 99 -6.29 -2.37 11.44
C THR A 99 -5.19 -3.43 11.48
N PHE A 100 -4.36 -3.45 10.46
CA PHE A 100 -3.27 -4.43 10.33
C PHE A 100 -2.01 -3.78 9.76
N ALA A 101 -0.87 -4.44 9.96
CA ALA A 101 0.41 -4.07 9.37
C ALA A 101 0.93 -5.23 8.51
N THR A 102 1.48 -4.90 7.34
CA THR A 102 2.15 -5.85 6.45
C THR A 102 3.61 -5.43 6.32
N ARG A 103 4.54 -6.29 6.72
CA ARG A 103 5.96 -6.16 6.46
C ARG A 103 6.32 -6.83 5.14
N LEU A 104 7.10 -6.13 4.32
CA LEU A 104 7.60 -6.64 3.04
C LEU A 104 9.12 -6.52 2.98
N SER A 105 9.74 -7.48 2.31
CA SER A 105 11.17 -7.46 2.02
C SER A 105 11.55 -6.28 1.11
N PRO A 106 12.85 -6.00 0.91
CA PRO A 106 13.31 -5.02 -0.08
C PRO A 106 12.83 -5.29 -1.51
N ARG A 107 12.40 -6.51 -1.81
CA ARG A 107 11.87 -6.92 -3.12
C ARG A 107 10.34 -6.94 -3.20
N GLY A 108 9.63 -6.47 -2.16
CA GLY A 108 8.18 -6.44 -2.14
C GLY A 108 7.48 -7.77 -1.80
N MET A 109 8.21 -8.76 -1.29
CA MET A 109 7.67 -10.03 -0.83
C MET A 109 7.18 -9.90 0.61
N VAL A 110 6.00 -10.41 0.93
CA VAL A 110 5.46 -10.41 2.30
C VAL A 110 6.32 -11.27 3.22
N GLU A 111 6.78 -10.69 4.31
CA GLU A 111 7.53 -11.41 5.35
C GLU A 111 6.68 -11.65 6.59
N ARG A 112 5.82 -10.70 6.95
CA ARG A 112 4.99 -10.80 8.14
C ARG A 112 3.73 -9.95 8.04
N VAL A 113 2.64 -10.42 8.64
CA VAL A 113 1.38 -9.69 8.79
C VAL A 113 0.99 -9.72 10.26
N GLU A 114 0.61 -8.56 10.82
CA GLU A 114 0.13 -8.43 12.19
C GLU A 114 -1.21 -7.69 12.24
N ILE A 115 -2.15 -8.19 13.03
CA ILE A 115 -3.36 -7.47 13.39
C ILE A 115 -3.01 -6.48 14.50
N MET A 116 -3.24 -5.19 14.25
CA MET A 116 -2.93 -4.13 15.20
C MET A 116 -4.12 -3.79 16.10
N VAL A 117 -5.28 -3.62 15.50
CA VAL A 117 -6.52 -3.31 16.23
C VAL A 117 -7.65 -4.14 15.65
N TYR A 118 -8.37 -4.83 16.54
CA TYR A 118 -9.52 -5.64 16.19
C TYR A 118 -10.78 -5.12 16.92
N ARG A 119 -11.82 -4.81 16.15
CA ARG A 119 -13.03 -4.13 16.66
C ARG A 119 -14.30 -4.96 16.51
N GLU A 120 -14.16 -6.15 15.93
CA GLU A 120 -15.29 -7.07 15.74
C GLU A 120 -15.55 -7.90 17.01
N PRO A 121 -16.80 -8.28 17.29
CA PRO A 121 -17.11 -9.12 18.46
C PRO A 121 -16.63 -10.57 18.30
N ARG A 122 -16.38 -11.01 17.06
CA ARG A 122 -15.96 -12.39 16.70
C ARG A 122 -15.01 -12.32 15.51
N GLY A 123 -14.25 -13.41 15.29
CA GLY A 123 -13.38 -13.54 14.12
C GLY A 123 -11.94 -13.08 14.38
N ASP A 124 -11.55 -12.88 15.65
CA ASP A 124 -10.18 -12.55 16.03
C ASP A 124 -9.20 -13.72 15.87
N GLU A 125 -9.72 -14.90 15.50
CA GLU A 125 -8.93 -16.06 15.10
C GLU A 125 -8.05 -15.81 13.87
N VAL A 126 -8.31 -14.75 13.09
CA VAL A 126 -7.38 -14.26 12.04
C VAL A 126 -6.01 -13.83 12.59
N ARG A 127 -5.89 -13.67 13.92
CA ARG A 127 -4.62 -13.48 14.60
C ARG A 127 -3.80 -14.78 14.74
N ASP A 128 -4.40 -15.94 14.49
CA ASP A 128 -3.65 -17.21 14.53
C ASP A 128 -2.43 -17.12 13.62
N VAL A 129 -1.28 -17.51 14.15
CA VAL A 129 0.00 -17.48 13.43
C VAL A 129 -0.04 -18.32 12.17
N ARG A 130 -0.77 -19.47 12.20
CA ARG A 130 -0.91 -20.35 11.04
C ARG A 130 -1.65 -19.68 9.91
N PHE A 131 -2.72 -18.94 10.21
CA PHE A 131 -3.44 -18.17 9.20
C PHE A 131 -2.54 -17.07 8.60
N ARG A 132 -1.89 -16.27 9.44
CA ARG A 132 -1.05 -15.16 9.00
C ARG A 132 0.20 -15.63 8.22
N LYS A 133 0.74 -16.80 8.54
CA LYS A 133 1.86 -17.42 7.81
C LYS A 133 1.54 -17.74 6.35
N GLN A 134 0.27 -17.91 5.98
CA GLN A 134 -0.12 -18.17 4.58
C GLN A 134 0.26 -17.00 3.65
N PHE A 135 0.38 -15.80 4.17
CA PHE A 135 0.81 -14.62 3.41
C PHE A 135 2.32 -14.57 3.19
N GLN A 136 3.10 -15.27 4.00
CA GLN A 136 4.56 -15.23 3.92
C GLN A 136 5.06 -15.77 2.56
N GLY A 137 6.01 -15.06 1.97
CA GLY A 137 6.56 -15.40 0.65
C GLY A 137 5.74 -14.92 -0.54
N LYS A 138 4.51 -14.42 -0.33
CA LYS A 138 3.65 -13.93 -1.40
C LYS A 138 4.04 -12.52 -1.84
N THR A 139 3.68 -12.20 -3.08
CA THR A 139 4.00 -10.95 -3.78
C THR A 139 2.74 -10.34 -4.40
N SER A 140 2.87 -9.23 -5.08
CA SER A 140 1.80 -8.60 -5.85
C SER A 140 1.32 -9.43 -7.06
N GLN A 141 2.08 -10.46 -7.44
CA GLN A 141 1.74 -11.38 -8.55
C GLN A 141 0.86 -12.54 -8.08
N ASP A 142 0.81 -12.79 -6.77
CA ASP A 142 -0.02 -13.83 -6.20
C ASP A 142 -1.48 -13.37 -6.11
N PRO A 143 -2.46 -14.29 -6.22
CA PRO A 143 -3.88 -13.97 -6.12
C PRO A 143 -4.24 -13.30 -4.80
N LEU A 144 -3.67 -13.76 -3.69
CA LEU A 144 -3.98 -13.32 -2.32
C LEU A 144 -5.51 -13.30 -2.10
N ARG A 145 -6.15 -14.44 -2.40
CA ARG A 145 -7.61 -14.62 -2.35
C ARG A 145 -7.99 -15.87 -1.60
N LEU A 146 -9.06 -15.78 -0.83
CA LEU A 146 -9.64 -16.96 -0.21
C LEU A 146 -10.03 -18.02 -1.24
N ASN A 147 -9.89 -19.28 -0.86
CA ASN A 147 -10.19 -20.47 -1.67
C ASN A 147 -9.37 -20.56 -2.97
N ARG A 148 -8.30 -19.78 -3.08
CA ARG A 148 -7.31 -19.91 -4.16
C ARG A 148 -5.94 -20.23 -3.62
N ASP A 149 -5.41 -19.34 -2.78
CA ASP A 149 -4.06 -19.44 -2.22
C ASP A 149 -4.00 -18.99 -0.75
N ILE A 150 -5.16 -18.67 -0.17
CA ILE A 150 -5.37 -18.38 1.25
C ILE A 150 -6.59 -19.17 1.72
N ASP A 151 -6.43 -19.97 2.76
CA ASP A 151 -7.51 -20.67 3.42
C ASP A 151 -8.15 -19.79 4.50
N ALA A 152 -9.48 -19.77 4.54
CA ALA A 152 -10.19 -19.02 5.56
C ALA A 152 -10.08 -19.69 6.93
N VAL A 153 -10.08 -18.88 7.98
CA VAL A 153 -10.27 -19.38 9.34
C VAL A 153 -11.75 -19.68 9.58
N SER A 154 -12.03 -20.84 10.12
CA SER A 154 -13.41 -21.22 10.49
C SER A 154 -13.96 -20.23 11.52
N GLY A 155 -15.17 -19.72 11.29
CA GLY A 155 -15.79 -18.69 12.11
C GLY A 155 -15.32 -17.26 11.85
N ALA A 156 -14.26 -17.06 11.05
CA ALA A 156 -13.66 -15.74 10.73
C ALA A 156 -13.55 -15.49 9.22
N THR A 157 -14.44 -16.02 8.40
CA THR A 157 -14.34 -15.94 6.93
C THR A 157 -14.30 -14.51 6.42
N VAL A 158 -15.15 -13.62 6.95
CA VAL A 158 -15.18 -12.20 6.54
C VAL A 158 -13.85 -11.52 6.88
N SER A 159 -13.37 -11.68 8.13
CA SER A 159 -12.08 -11.12 8.56
C SER A 159 -10.91 -11.68 7.75
N SER A 160 -10.95 -12.97 7.40
CA SER A 160 -9.95 -13.61 6.53
C SER A 160 -9.94 -13.01 5.12
N ALA A 161 -11.13 -12.77 4.54
CA ALA A 161 -11.26 -12.13 3.23
C ALA A 161 -10.75 -10.69 3.25
N SER A 162 -11.14 -9.92 4.27
CA SER A 162 -10.69 -8.52 4.47
C SER A 162 -9.17 -8.45 4.57
N LEU A 163 -8.56 -9.32 5.39
CA LEU A 163 -7.11 -9.32 5.52
C LEU A 163 -6.40 -9.69 4.22
N ALA A 164 -6.93 -10.67 3.47
CA ALA A 164 -6.35 -11.04 2.17
C ALA A 164 -6.39 -9.88 1.16
N VAL A 165 -7.51 -9.14 1.09
CA VAL A 165 -7.65 -7.94 0.24
C VAL A 165 -6.67 -6.86 0.66
N GLY A 166 -6.55 -6.60 1.96
CA GLY A 166 -5.66 -5.55 2.48
C GLY A 166 -4.18 -5.89 2.28
N VAL A 167 -3.76 -7.14 2.51
CA VAL A 167 -2.38 -7.58 2.25
C VAL A 167 -2.06 -7.51 0.75
N ARG A 168 -2.99 -7.92 -0.12
CA ARG A 168 -2.83 -7.76 -1.57
C ARG A 168 -2.66 -6.30 -1.97
N ARG A 169 -3.44 -5.40 -1.37
CA ARG A 169 -3.27 -3.95 -1.59
C ARG A 169 -1.89 -3.48 -1.15
N ALA A 170 -1.40 -3.90 0.02
CA ALA A 170 -0.08 -3.51 0.53
C ALA A 170 1.05 -3.94 -0.41
N THR A 171 1.02 -5.17 -0.96
CA THR A 171 2.03 -5.64 -1.94
C THR A 171 2.05 -4.81 -3.21
N ILE A 172 0.87 -4.50 -3.76
CA ILE A 172 0.73 -3.68 -4.97
C ILE A 172 1.19 -2.23 -4.72
N LEU A 173 0.83 -1.65 -3.58
CA LEU A 173 1.25 -0.29 -3.21
C LEU A 173 2.78 -0.18 -3.10
N VAL A 174 3.43 -1.12 -2.43
CA VAL A 174 4.89 -1.11 -2.31
C VAL A 174 5.56 -1.26 -3.67
N GLU A 175 5.10 -2.18 -4.51
CA GLU A 175 5.65 -2.36 -5.86
C GLU A 175 5.49 -1.11 -6.72
N GLU A 176 4.28 -0.54 -6.82
CA GLU A 176 4.00 0.62 -7.67
C GLU A 176 4.63 1.92 -7.16
N LEU A 177 4.64 2.14 -5.85
CA LEU A 177 5.01 3.43 -5.28
C LEU A 177 6.44 3.48 -4.77
N ALA A 178 6.93 2.41 -4.15
CA ALA A 178 8.26 2.40 -3.56
C ALA A 178 9.31 1.78 -4.50
N LEU A 179 9.02 0.61 -5.10
CA LEU A 179 9.96 -0.08 -5.99
C LEU A 179 9.96 0.54 -7.39
N GLY A 180 8.81 0.95 -7.93
CA GLY A 180 8.71 1.61 -9.23
C GLY A 180 9.52 2.91 -9.32
N LEU A 181 9.54 3.71 -8.26
CA LEU A 181 10.39 4.91 -8.19
C LEU A 181 11.88 4.57 -8.10
N SER A 182 12.25 3.51 -7.40
CA SER A 182 13.63 3.06 -7.30
C SER A 182 14.19 2.65 -8.68
N THR A 183 13.37 2.01 -9.50
CA THR A 183 13.74 1.61 -10.87
C THR A 183 13.89 2.82 -11.79
N LEU A 184 13.05 3.85 -11.64
CA LEU A 184 13.16 5.08 -12.42
C LEU A 184 14.38 5.93 -12.00
N ALA A 185 14.71 5.93 -10.70
CA ALA A 185 15.90 6.64 -10.19
C ALA A 185 17.23 5.96 -10.56
N SER A 186 17.23 4.67 -10.83
CA SER A 186 18.40 3.89 -11.25
C SER A 186 18.53 3.75 -12.78
N ALA A 187 17.54 4.21 -13.56
CA ALA A 187 17.69 4.31 -15.00
C ALA A 187 18.74 5.40 -15.31
N PRO A 188 19.79 5.14 -16.13
CA PRO A 188 20.73 6.17 -16.50
C PRO A 188 19.94 7.30 -17.14
N ALA A 189 20.17 8.55 -16.67
CA ALA A 189 19.59 9.74 -17.27
C ALA A 189 19.80 9.67 -18.77
N ALA A 190 18.73 9.66 -19.55
CA ALA A 190 18.81 9.77 -21.00
C ALA A 190 19.64 11.02 -21.29
N ALA A 191 20.80 10.85 -21.95
CA ALA A 191 21.65 11.95 -22.35
C ALA A 191 20.78 12.93 -23.15
N PRO A 192 20.92 14.26 -22.95
CA PRO A 192 20.15 15.23 -23.71
C PRO A 192 20.41 15.00 -25.20
N ALA A 193 19.38 14.75 -25.95
CA ALA A 193 19.40 14.70 -27.39
C ALA A 193 19.65 16.13 -27.91
N GLY A 194 20.92 16.45 -28.16
CA GLY A 194 21.31 17.77 -28.61
C GLY A 194 22.80 17.95 -28.65
N GLU A 195 23.50 17.22 -29.55
CA GLU A 195 24.75 17.67 -30.16
C GLU A 195 25.25 16.64 -31.17
N ARG A 196 24.48 16.41 -32.21
CA ARG A 196 24.95 15.73 -33.39
C ARG A 196 24.47 16.46 -34.64
N ASP A 197 24.90 17.70 -34.80
CA ASP A 197 24.85 18.37 -36.11
C ASP A 197 25.70 19.65 -36.08
N ALA A 198 27.03 19.49 -35.96
CA ALA A 198 27.97 20.57 -36.25
C ALA A 198 29.37 20.06 -36.50
N MET A 199 29.53 19.02 -37.33
CA MET A 199 30.88 18.73 -37.90
C MET A 199 30.79 17.88 -39.18
N ALA A 200 30.11 18.42 -40.19
CA ALA A 200 30.21 17.88 -41.56
C ALA A 200 30.07 19.01 -42.60
N ALA A 201 30.96 19.98 -42.54
CA ALA A 201 31.20 20.89 -43.67
C ALA A 201 32.68 21.30 -43.70
N ARG A 202 33.56 20.41 -44.16
CA ARG A 202 34.88 20.81 -44.64
C ARG A 202 34.77 20.99 -46.16
N PRO A 203 35.11 22.16 -46.73
CA PRO A 203 35.14 22.37 -48.15
C PRO A 203 36.32 21.60 -48.77
N ARG A 204 35.99 20.85 -49.82
CA ARG A 204 36.91 20.05 -50.62
C ARG A 204 37.85 21.01 -51.38
N ALA A 205 39.15 21.00 -51.04
CA ALA A 205 40.20 21.73 -51.79
C ALA A 205 40.26 21.25 -53.23
N ALA A 206 40.25 22.24 -54.16
CA ALA A 206 40.40 22.03 -55.59
C ALA A 206 41.82 21.46 -55.95
N ARG A 207 41.89 20.41 -56.76
CA ARG A 207 43.10 19.92 -57.34
C ARG A 207 43.51 20.88 -58.50
N PRO A 208 44.79 21.26 -58.64
CA PRO A 208 45.25 21.99 -59.80
C PRO A 208 45.41 21.02 -61.02
N ALA A 209 45.03 21.53 -62.17
CA ALA A 209 45.14 20.85 -63.42
C ALA A 209 46.62 20.61 -63.81
N SER A 210 46.97 19.37 -64.22
CA SER A 210 48.26 19.05 -64.86
C SER A 210 48.24 19.51 -66.30
N VAL A 211 49.15 20.41 -66.64
CA VAL A 211 49.44 20.78 -67.98
C VAL A 211 50.46 19.74 -68.61
N ASN A 212 50.08 19.29 -69.77
CA ASN A 212 50.80 18.35 -70.61
C ASN A 212 52.05 18.99 -71.27
N ARG A 213 53.16 18.28 -71.19
CA ARG A 213 54.12 18.09 -72.33
C ARG A 213 54.84 16.78 -72.16
#